data_12082d1d6d36defb74688f87e25fc969
#
_entry.id   12082d1d6d36defb74688f87e25fc969
#
_cell.length_a   1.000
_cell.length_b   1.000
_cell.length_c   1.000
_cell.angle_alpha   90.00
_cell.angle_beta   90.00
_cell.angle_gamma   90.00
#
_symmetry.space_group_name_H-M   'P 1'
#
loop_
_entity.id
_entity.type
_entity.pdbx_description
1 polymer ?
#
loop_
_entity_poly.entity_id
_entity_poly.type
_entity_poly.pdbx_seq_one_letter_code
_entity_poly.pdbx_strand_id
1 'polypeptide(L)'
;MKKRVIFYLFLIFTIVPLLELAVLIKVGTIIGFWRTIAIIIITGVGGAYLARQQGFWVIGAIKLDIREGRFPAEKLFDGAFILVGATLLITPGLVTDFFGLSCLFPTIRELWKNILKKHIKGKYFYEEF
;
A
#
# COMPACT_ATOMS: atom_id res chain seq x y z
N MET A 1 0.05 -4.98 26.02
CA MET A 1 0.00 -5.05 24.58
C MET A 1 -0.78 -3.95 23.91
N LYS A 2 -2.02 -3.70 24.35
CA LYS A 2 -2.85 -2.64 23.77
C LYS A 2 -2.22 -1.25 23.87
N LYS A 3 -1.58 -0.96 24.99
CA LYS A 3 -0.92 0.35 25.19
C LYS A 3 0.24 0.57 24.23
N ARG A 4 1.01 -0.48 23.94
CA ARG A 4 2.12 -0.41 22.98
C ARG A 4 1.61 -0.17 21.58
N VAL A 5 0.56 -0.88 21.17
CA VAL A 5 -0.03 -0.73 19.84
C VAL A 5 -0.54 0.69 19.66
N ILE A 6 -1.28 1.21 20.65
CA ILE A 6 -1.80 2.58 20.61
C ILE A 6 -0.67 3.59 20.53
N PHE A 7 0.40 3.39 21.31
CA PHE A 7 1.57 4.26 21.29
C PHE A 7 2.26 4.28 19.93
N TYR A 8 2.46 3.11 19.33
CA TYR A 8 3.06 3.01 18.01
C TYR A 8 2.18 3.64 16.93
N LEU A 9 0.88 3.42 17.01
CA LEU A 9 -0.05 4.05 16.07
C LEU A 9 -0.01 5.57 16.20
N PHE A 10 0.02 6.08 17.42
CA PHE A 10 0.12 7.51 17.66
C PHE A 10 1.42 8.07 17.07
N LEU A 11 2.54 7.38 17.27
CA LEU A 11 3.83 7.80 16.72
C LEU A 11 3.78 7.83 15.19
N ILE A 12 3.23 6.80 14.58
CA ILE A 12 3.13 6.72 13.11
C ILE A 12 2.26 7.85 12.59
N PHE A 13 1.08 8.06 13.19
CA PHE A 13 0.18 9.13 12.77
C PHE A 13 0.77 10.52 12.97
N THR A 14 1.72 10.68 13.86
CA THR A 14 2.39 11.96 14.10
C THR A 14 3.61 12.13 13.21
N ILE A 15 4.45 11.10 13.12
CA ILE A 15 5.72 11.15 12.39
C ILE A 15 5.52 11.14 10.89
N VAL A 16 4.61 10.31 10.37
CA VAL A 16 4.40 10.19 8.92
C VAL A 16 3.95 11.49 8.30
N PRO A 17 2.93 12.20 8.83
CA PRO A 17 2.58 13.52 8.28
C PRO A 17 3.71 14.54 8.36
N LEU A 18 4.49 14.54 9.45
CA LEU A 18 5.62 15.45 9.57
C LEU A 18 6.70 15.14 8.54
N LEU A 19 6.96 13.87 8.32
CA LEU A 19 7.93 13.44 7.32
C LEU A 19 7.47 13.81 5.92
N GLU A 20 6.18 13.61 5.63
CA GLU A 20 5.57 14.00 4.36
C GLU A 20 5.73 15.50 4.11
N LEU A 21 5.44 16.31 5.12
CA LEU A 21 5.57 17.75 5.01
C LEU A 21 7.02 18.15 4.77
N ALA A 22 7.95 17.54 5.49
CA ALA A 22 9.38 17.81 5.33
C ALA A 22 9.84 17.47 3.91
N VAL A 23 9.42 16.32 3.38
CA VAL A 23 9.76 15.90 2.02
C VAL A 23 9.14 16.86 1.00
N LEU A 24 7.88 17.25 1.18
CA LEU A 24 7.22 18.19 0.28
C LEU A 24 7.92 19.54 0.23
N ILE A 25 8.34 20.06 1.40
CA ILE A 25 9.07 21.32 1.47
C ILE A 25 10.40 21.19 0.74
N LYS A 26 11.12 20.10 0.99
CA LYS A 26 12.44 19.88 0.37
C LYS A 26 12.32 19.75 -1.15
N VAL A 27 11.40 18.94 -1.63
CA VAL A 27 11.17 18.76 -3.07
C VAL A 27 10.72 20.07 -3.69
N GLY A 28 9.83 20.80 -3.02
CA GLY A 28 9.37 22.10 -3.50
C GLY A 28 10.49 23.12 -3.66
N THR A 29 11.50 23.08 -2.77
CA THR A 29 12.66 23.97 -2.91
C THR A 29 13.57 23.58 -4.05
N ILE A 30 13.62 22.30 -4.39
CA ILE A 30 14.49 21.80 -5.48
C ILE A 30 13.86 21.99 -6.85
N ILE A 31 12.61 21.58 -7.04
CA ILE A 31 11.97 21.57 -8.36
C ILE A 31 10.92 22.67 -8.54
N GLY A 32 10.51 23.33 -7.47
CA GLY A 32 9.54 24.39 -7.51
C GLY A 32 8.15 23.93 -7.08
N PHE A 33 7.32 24.91 -6.68
CA PHE A 33 6.00 24.68 -6.13
C PHE A 33 5.05 24.02 -7.15
N TRP A 34 4.96 24.58 -8.35
CA TRP A 34 4.01 24.11 -9.36
C TRP A 34 4.36 22.71 -9.86
N ARG A 35 5.65 22.42 -10.02
CA ARG A 35 6.08 21.08 -10.42
C ARG A 35 5.77 20.04 -9.37
N THR A 36 5.96 20.39 -8.11
CA THR A 36 5.62 19.51 -6.99
C THR A 36 4.13 19.19 -6.99
N ILE A 37 3.28 20.21 -7.14
CA ILE A 37 1.83 20.02 -7.21
C ILE A 37 1.47 19.13 -8.41
N ALA A 38 2.09 19.34 -9.55
CA ALA A 38 1.83 18.53 -10.74
C ALA A 38 2.14 17.06 -10.49
N ILE A 39 3.27 16.78 -9.85
CA ILE A 39 3.66 15.40 -9.52
C ILE A 39 2.62 14.75 -8.59
N ILE A 40 2.20 15.47 -7.56
CA ILE A 40 1.20 14.95 -6.61
C ILE A 40 -0.11 14.63 -7.32
N ILE A 41 -0.57 15.53 -8.19
CA ILE A 41 -1.82 15.33 -8.93
C ILE A 41 -1.69 14.15 -9.89
N ILE A 42 -0.60 14.07 -10.64
CA ILE A 42 -0.37 13.00 -11.61
C ILE A 42 -0.31 11.64 -10.91
N THR A 43 0.46 11.55 -9.84
CA THR A 43 0.58 10.29 -9.09
C THR A 43 -0.74 9.92 -8.42
N GLY A 44 -1.47 10.90 -7.91
CA GLY A 44 -2.78 10.66 -7.30
C GLY A 44 -3.80 10.12 -8.29
N VAL A 45 -3.90 10.77 -9.46
CA VAL A 45 -4.84 10.33 -10.52
C VAL A 45 -4.42 8.99 -11.08
N GLY A 46 -3.13 8.82 -11.40
CA GLY A 46 -2.61 7.55 -11.90
C GLY A 46 -2.78 6.43 -10.90
N GLY A 47 -2.54 6.72 -9.64
CA GLY A 47 -2.72 5.75 -8.56
C GLY A 47 -4.17 5.35 -8.35
N ALA A 48 -5.09 6.32 -8.43
CA ALA A 48 -6.52 6.03 -8.32
C ALA A 48 -6.99 5.12 -9.47
N TYR A 49 -6.52 5.41 -10.68
CA TYR A 49 -6.83 4.57 -11.84
C TYR A 49 -6.29 3.15 -11.65
N LEU A 50 -5.05 3.03 -11.22
CA LEU A 50 -4.43 1.74 -10.99
C LEU A 50 -5.14 0.98 -9.86
N ALA A 51 -5.52 1.67 -8.79
CA ALA A 51 -6.27 1.07 -7.69
C ALA A 51 -7.60 0.50 -8.18
N ARG A 52 -8.28 1.22 -9.05
CA ARG A 52 -9.55 0.77 -9.64
C ARG A 52 -9.35 -0.49 -10.46
N GLN A 53 -8.36 -0.49 -11.34
CA GLN A 53 -8.07 -1.66 -12.17
C GLN A 53 -7.71 -2.88 -11.32
N GLN A 54 -6.81 -2.69 -10.37
CA GLN A 54 -6.36 -3.77 -9.51
C GLN A 54 -7.48 -4.28 -8.61
N GLY A 55 -8.33 -3.36 -8.14
CA GLY A 55 -9.49 -3.75 -7.33
C GLY A 55 -10.46 -4.63 -8.10
N PHE A 56 -10.81 -4.25 -9.32
CA PHE A 56 -11.68 -5.08 -10.16
C PHE A 56 -11.04 -6.43 -10.48
N TRP A 57 -9.74 -6.42 -10.77
CA TRP A 57 -9.03 -7.66 -11.05
C TRP A 57 -9.08 -8.62 -9.86
N VAL A 58 -8.79 -8.13 -8.67
CA VAL A 58 -8.71 -9.00 -7.48
C VAL A 58 -10.08 -9.52 -7.08
N ILE A 59 -11.12 -8.70 -7.21
CA ILE A 59 -12.49 -9.13 -6.90
C ILE A 59 -12.91 -10.27 -7.85
N GLY A 60 -12.64 -10.10 -9.15
CA GLY A 60 -12.91 -11.14 -10.13
C GLY A 60 -12.13 -12.43 -9.87
N ALA A 61 -10.87 -12.31 -9.49
CA ALA A 61 -10.02 -13.45 -9.17
C ALA A 61 -10.51 -14.19 -7.93
N ILE A 62 -10.94 -13.45 -6.91
CA ILE A 62 -11.50 -14.06 -5.69
C ILE A 62 -12.78 -14.84 -6.02
N LYS A 63 -13.66 -14.24 -6.81
CA LYS A 63 -14.90 -14.90 -7.22
C LYS A 63 -14.64 -16.19 -8.00
N LEU A 64 -13.64 -16.14 -8.87
CA LEU A 64 -13.28 -17.31 -9.67
C LEU A 64 -12.75 -18.44 -8.79
N ASP A 65 -11.88 -18.12 -7.83
CA ASP A 65 -11.35 -19.12 -6.91
C ASP A 65 -12.47 -19.77 -6.09
N ILE A 66 -13.42 -18.97 -5.61
CA ILE A 66 -14.55 -19.49 -4.84
C ILE A 66 -15.41 -20.41 -5.70
N ARG A 67 -15.67 -20.04 -6.95
CA ARG A 67 -16.44 -20.88 -7.89
C ARG A 67 -15.79 -22.23 -8.11
N GLU A 68 -14.46 -22.25 -8.19
CA GLU A 68 -13.70 -23.46 -8.43
C GLU A 68 -13.44 -24.25 -7.15
N GLY A 69 -14.00 -23.81 -6.02
CA GLY A 69 -13.86 -24.50 -4.75
C GLY A 69 -12.51 -24.30 -4.08
N ARG A 70 -11.74 -23.30 -4.52
CA ARG A 70 -10.43 -23.00 -3.93
C ARG A 70 -10.55 -21.83 -2.95
N PHE A 71 -9.75 -21.89 -1.89
CA PHE A 71 -9.66 -20.77 -0.97
C PHE A 71 -8.72 -19.71 -1.58
N PRO A 72 -9.20 -18.44 -1.72
CA PRO A 72 -8.44 -17.42 -2.43
C PRO A 72 -7.41 -16.72 -1.55
N ALA A 73 -6.52 -17.46 -0.88
CA ALA A 73 -5.55 -16.89 0.06
C ALA A 73 -4.65 -15.86 -0.60
N GLU A 74 -4.08 -16.20 -1.77
CA GLU A 74 -3.21 -15.27 -2.51
C GLU A 74 -3.95 -14.01 -2.92
N LYS A 75 -5.18 -14.16 -3.38
CA LYS A 75 -5.99 -13.02 -3.84
C LYS A 75 -6.43 -12.15 -2.67
N LEU A 76 -6.62 -12.74 -1.50
CA LEU A 76 -6.92 -11.96 -0.30
C LEU A 76 -5.71 -11.11 0.13
N PHE A 77 -4.49 -11.64 0.01
CA PHE A 77 -3.28 -10.86 0.22
C PHE A 77 -3.19 -9.71 -0.79
N ASP A 78 -3.44 -10.01 -2.07
CA ASP A 78 -3.47 -8.98 -3.10
C ASP A 78 -4.48 -7.89 -2.78
N GLY A 79 -5.68 -8.29 -2.37
CA GLY A 79 -6.74 -7.35 -2.00
C GLY A 79 -6.35 -6.46 -0.83
N ALA A 80 -5.69 -7.02 0.18
CA ALA A 80 -5.23 -6.25 1.33
C ALA A 80 -4.18 -5.21 0.91
N PHE A 81 -3.20 -5.61 0.07
CA PHE A 81 -2.19 -4.67 -0.42
C PHE A 81 -2.81 -3.58 -1.29
N ILE A 82 -3.79 -3.93 -2.13
CA ILE A 82 -4.49 -2.95 -2.96
C ILE A 82 -5.23 -1.96 -2.09
N LEU A 83 -5.92 -2.43 -1.06
CA LEU A 83 -6.66 -1.58 -0.14
C LEU A 83 -5.73 -0.63 0.61
N VAL A 84 -4.61 -1.14 1.13
CA VAL A 84 -3.62 -0.32 1.81
C VAL A 84 -3.03 0.71 0.86
N GLY A 85 -2.67 0.28 -0.36
CA GLY A 85 -2.12 1.19 -1.36
C GLY A 85 -3.08 2.30 -1.73
N ALA A 86 -4.35 1.97 -1.95
CA ALA A 86 -5.38 2.96 -2.26
C ALA A 86 -5.58 3.95 -1.13
N THR A 87 -5.56 3.46 0.12
CA THR A 87 -5.69 4.31 1.30
C THR A 87 -4.52 5.29 1.40
N LEU A 88 -3.30 4.81 1.15
CA LEU A 88 -2.12 5.67 1.16
C LEU A 88 -2.19 6.75 0.08
N LEU A 89 -2.75 6.42 -1.08
CA LEU A 89 -2.88 7.38 -2.16
C LEU A 89 -3.94 8.45 -1.90
N ILE A 90 -4.94 8.17 -1.09
CA ILE A 90 -5.95 9.15 -0.69
C ILE A 90 -5.28 10.29 0.10
N THR A 91 -4.30 9.97 0.93
CA THR A 91 -3.53 10.96 1.67
C THR A 91 -2.48 11.56 0.73
N PRO A 92 -2.56 12.85 0.39
CA PRO A 92 -1.58 13.44 -0.51
C PRO A 92 -0.21 13.56 0.15
N GLY A 93 0.81 13.06 -0.54
CA GLY A 93 2.16 13.10 -0.04
C GLY A 93 3.07 12.30 -0.94
N LEU A 94 4.31 12.73 -1.12
CA LEU A 94 5.24 12.04 -2.02
C LEU A 94 5.66 10.68 -1.49
N VAL A 95 5.89 10.57 -0.18
CA VAL A 95 6.31 9.31 0.43
C VAL A 95 5.14 8.32 0.45
N THR A 96 3.95 8.77 0.87
CA THR A 96 2.77 7.90 0.87
C THR A 96 2.37 7.49 -0.53
N ASP A 97 2.49 8.39 -1.52
CA ASP A 97 2.23 8.06 -2.92
C ASP A 97 3.18 6.98 -3.42
N PHE A 98 4.45 7.11 -3.08
CA PHE A 98 5.46 6.12 -3.46
C PHE A 98 5.11 4.73 -2.91
N PHE A 99 4.82 4.64 -1.62
CA PHE A 99 4.46 3.38 -1.01
C PHE A 99 3.12 2.85 -1.51
N GLY A 100 2.15 3.75 -1.71
CA GLY A 100 0.86 3.36 -2.25
C GLY A 100 0.96 2.77 -3.64
N LEU A 101 1.71 3.42 -4.52
CA LEU A 101 1.93 2.91 -5.87
C LEU A 101 2.68 1.59 -5.86
N SER A 102 3.65 1.42 -4.97
CA SER A 102 4.39 0.16 -4.87
C SER A 102 3.48 -1.00 -4.48
N CYS A 103 2.51 -0.75 -3.61
CA CYS A 103 1.53 -1.77 -3.23
C CYS A 103 0.57 -2.11 -4.36
N LEU A 104 0.32 -1.16 -5.27
CA LEU A 104 -0.62 -1.37 -6.37
C LEU A 104 0.00 -2.03 -7.59
N PHE A 105 1.30 -1.83 -7.83
CA PHE A 105 1.97 -2.49 -8.95
C PHE A 105 2.15 -3.98 -8.69
N PRO A 106 1.66 -4.83 -9.59
CA PRO A 106 1.72 -6.28 -9.37
C PRO A 106 3.13 -6.81 -9.11
N THR A 107 4.12 -6.33 -9.86
CA THR A 107 5.51 -6.81 -9.74
C THR A 107 6.10 -6.45 -8.39
N ILE A 108 5.91 -5.21 -7.94
CA ILE A 108 6.43 -4.75 -6.66
C ILE A 108 5.63 -5.36 -5.52
N ARG A 109 4.30 -5.51 -5.72
CA ARG A 109 3.44 -6.17 -4.74
C ARG A 109 3.86 -7.60 -4.47
N GLU A 110 4.25 -8.34 -5.50
CA GLU A 110 4.76 -9.69 -5.32
C GLU A 110 6.00 -9.72 -4.43
N LEU A 111 6.87 -8.74 -4.60
CA LEU A 111 8.05 -8.59 -3.75
C LEU A 111 7.65 -8.39 -2.28
N TRP A 112 6.71 -7.48 -2.03
CA TRP A 112 6.19 -7.24 -0.68
C TRP A 112 5.54 -8.48 -0.10
N LYS A 113 4.74 -9.19 -0.89
CA LYS A 113 4.08 -10.41 -0.47
C LYS A 113 5.09 -11.48 -0.08
N ASN A 114 6.14 -11.64 -0.88
CA ASN A 114 7.19 -12.63 -0.60
C ASN A 114 7.91 -12.31 0.71
N ILE A 115 8.21 -11.05 0.95
CA ILE A 115 8.84 -10.61 2.20
C ILE A 115 7.92 -10.93 3.39
N LEU A 116 6.65 -10.60 3.27
CA LEU A 116 5.66 -10.82 4.33
C LEU A 116 5.46 -12.31 4.59
N LYS A 117 5.31 -13.12 3.55
CA LYS A 117 5.15 -14.56 3.68
C LYS A 117 6.36 -15.21 4.35
N LYS A 118 7.55 -14.78 3.96
CA LYS A 118 8.78 -15.29 4.55
C LYS A 118 8.83 -14.99 6.04
N HIS A 119 8.40 -13.81 6.42
CA HIS A 119 8.34 -13.40 7.83
C HIS A 119 7.30 -14.23 8.60
N ILE A 120 6.11 -14.40 8.01
CA ILE A 120 5.04 -15.18 8.63
C ILE A 120 5.41 -16.65 8.73
N LYS A 121 6.04 -17.22 7.71
CA LYS A 121 6.51 -18.61 7.72
C LYS A 121 7.42 -18.90 8.89
N GLY A 122 8.28 -17.95 9.24
CA GLY A 122 9.17 -18.10 10.37
C GLY A 122 8.46 -18.19 11.71
N LYS A 123 7.21 -17.72 11.79
CA LYS A 123 6.44 -17.71 13.04
C LYS A 123 5.33 -18.75 13.10
N TYR A 124 4.59 -18.92 12.02
CA TYR A 124 3.33 -19.67 12.05
C TYR A 124 3.26 -20.84 11.09
N PHE A 125 4.14 -20.87 10.14
CA PHE A 125 4.04 -21.83 9.04
C PHE A 125 4.16 -23.28 9.52
N TYR A 126 4.96 -23.52 10.52
CA TYR A 126 5.16 -24.86 11.05
C TYR A 126 3.92 -25.46 11.71
N GLU A 127 3.02 -24.61 12.17
CA GLU A 127 1.82 -25.08 12.83
C GLU A 127 0.78 -25.56 11.84
N GLU A 128 0.77 -24.97 10.63
CA GLU A 128 -0.23 -25.30 9.60
C GLU A 128 0.22 -26.45 8.70
N PHE A 129 1.50 -26.60 8.52
CA PHE A 129 2.09 -27.59 7.65
C PHE A 129 3.15 -28.41 8.37
#